data_ae92d35018a8d503ae62bd49ee9ef270
#
_entry.id   ae92d35018a8d503ae62bd49ee9ef270
#
_cell.length_a   1.000
_cell.length_b   1.000
_cell.length_c   1.000
_cell.angle_alpha   90.00
_cell.angle_beta   90.00
_cell.angle_gamma   90.00
#
_symmetry.space_group_name_H-M   'P 1'
#
loop_
_entity.id
_entity.type
_entity.pdbx_description
1 polymer ?
#
loop_
_entity_poly.entity_id
_entity_poly.type
_entity_poly.pdbx_seq_one_letter_code
_entity_poly.pdbx_strand_id
1 'polypeptide(L)'
;MILQSKSKQIETQDGEAIQYTYFENDRFVGRICILIKNSFIFNFEIAPEFRNKGYGTQILNSLNGKELFVQKGNRAINLYKRCGFQEVEEKDNFIRMRKT
;
A
#
# COMPACT_ATOMS: atom_id res chain seq x y z
N MET A 1 -9.29 6.24 -16.50
CA MET A 1 -8.70 6.87 -15.31
C MET A 1 -7.19 6.71 -15.38
N ILE A 2 -6.46 7.82 -15.45
CA ILE A 2 -5.01 7.79 -15.58
C ILE A 2 -4.39 8.41 -14.32
N LEU A 3 -3.64 7.60 -13.60
CA LEU A 3 -2.87 8.07 -12.45
C LEU A 3 -1.46 8.42 -12.91
N GLN A 4 -1.00 9.58 -12.52
CA GLN A 4 0.40 9.96 -12.66
C GLN A 4 1.10 9.67 -11.36
N SER A 5 2.35 9.23 -11.45
CA SER A 5 3.11 8.89 -10.23
C SER A 5 4.48 9.54 -10.25
N LYS A 6 4.95 9.83 -9.04
CA LYS A 6 6.33 10.23 -8.80
C LYS A 6 6.89 9.30 -7.76
N SER A 7 8.15 8.93 -7.92
CA SER A 7 8.81 8.06 -6.95
C SER A 7 10.12 8.68 -6.49
N LYS A 8 10.49 8.37 -5.25
CA LYS A 8 11.79 8.76 -4.72
C LYS A 8 12.26 7.71 -3.73
N GLN A 9 13.58 7.56 -3.67
CA GLN A 9 14.20 6.66 -2.70
C GLN A 9 14.34 7.38 -1.37
N ILE A 10 13.99 6.69 -0.28
CA ILE A 10 14.09 7.23 1.08
C ILE A 10 14.82 6.21 1.95
N GLU A 11 15.43 6.69 3.03
CA GLU A 11 16.02 5.81 4.04
C GLU A 11 15.10 5.71 5.24
N THR A 12 14.98 4.49 5.78
CA THR A 12 14.21 4.22 6.98
C THR A 12 15.07 3.45 7.97
N GLN A 13 14.56 3.28 9.20
CA GLN A 13 15.23 2.45 10.20
C GLN A 13 15.41 1.01 9.74
N ASP A 14 14.54 0.54 8.85
CA ASP A 14 14.53 -0.84 8.38
C ASP A 14 15.23 -1.00 7.03
N GLY A 15 15.84 0.05 6.51
CA GLY A 15 16.55 0.02 5.25
C GLY A 15 15.97 0.99 4.23
N GLU A 16 16.43 0.86 2.99
CA GLU A 16 15.98 1.74 1.93
C GLU A 16 14.61 1.35 1.40
N ALA A 17 13.83 2.37 1.05
CA ALA A 17 12.49 2.17 0.52
C ALA A 17 12.26 3.11 -0.65
N ILE A 18 11.25 2.81 -1.45
CA ILE A 18 10.77 3.72 -2.49
C ILE A 18 9.40 4.23 -2.07
N GLN A 19 9.24 5.54 -2.11
CA GLN A 19 7.96 6.19 -1.87
C GLN A 19 7.34 6.56 -3.20
N TYR A 20 6.14 6.07 -3.45
CA TYR A 20 5.36 6.39 -4.64
C TYR A 20 4.24 7.35 -4.24
N THR A 21 4.11 8.44 -4.98
CA THR A 21 3.04 9.42 -4.78
C THR A 21 2.23 9.52 -6.06
N TYR A 22 0.91 9.44 -5.93
CA TYR A 22 0.00 9.37 -7.08
C TYR A 22 -0.87 10.60 -7.16
N PHE A 23 -1.09 11.05 -8.39
CA PHE A 23 -1.85 12.27 -8.70
C PHE A 23 -2.83 12.00 -9.83
N GLU A 24 -3.94 12.72 -9.82
CA GLU A 24 -4.87 12.79 -10.94
C GLU A 24 -5.20 14.26 -11.16
N ASN A 25 -4.91 14.78 -12.37
CA ASN A 25 -5.10 16.20 -12.69
C ASN A 25 -4.48 17.12 -11.64
N ASP A 26 -3.24 16.81 -11.26
CA ASP A 26 -2.45 17.55 -10.27
C ASP A 26 -3.02 17.51 -8.83
N ARG A 27 -4.03 16.68 -8.60
CA ARG A 27 -4.57 16.49 -7.24
C ARG A 27 -3.98 15.25 -6.62
N PHE A 28 -3.57 15.37 -5.35
CA PHE A 28 -2.99 14.23 -4.62
C PHE A 28 -4.06 13.14 -4.42
N VAL A 29 -3.76 11.94 -4.88
CA VAL A 29 -4.63 10.77 -4.73
C VAL A 29 -4.20 9.89 -3.57
N GLY A 30 -2.91 9.62 -3.46
CA GLY A 30 -2.43 8.73 -2.41
C GLY A 30 -0.94 8.50 -2.49
N ARG A 31 -0.44 7.76 -1.50
CA ARG A 31 0.98 7.38 -1.47
C ARG A 31 1.13 5.99 -0.87
N ILE A 32 2.26 5.36 -1.19
CA ILE A 32 2.62 4.06 -0.67
C ILE A 32 4.13 3.97 -0.62
N CYS A 33 4.66 3.32 0.41
CA CYS A 33 6.09 3.08 0.52
C CYS A 33 6.35 1.58 0.50
N ILE A 34 7.44 1.17 -0.14
CA ILE A 34 7.81 -0.23 -0.23
C ILE A 34 9.30 -0.36 0.10
N LEU A 35 9.61 -1.17 1.13
CA LEU A 35 10.99 -1.51 1.46
C LEU A 35 11.59 -2.34 0.34
N ILE A 36 12.79 -1.99 -0.09
CA ILE A 36 13.43 -2.64 -1.24
C ILE A 36 13.81 -4.09 -0.90
N LYS A 37 14.35 -4.34 0.28
CA LYS A 37 14.92 -5.64 0.63
C LYS A 37 13.91 -6.78 0.70
N ASN A 38 12.66 -6.51 1.06
CA ASN A 38 11.66 -7.56 1.29
C ASN A 38 10.29 -7.24 0.70
N SER A 39 10.18 -6.15 -0.04
CA SER A 39 8.92 -5.72 -0.65
C SER A 39 7.81 -5.48 0.38
N PHE A 40 8.19 -4.98 1.56
CA PHE A 40 7.23 -4.69 2.63
C PHE A 40 6.56 -3.36 2.42
N ILE A 41 5.23 -3.36 2.41
CA ILE A 41 4.40 -2.17 2.19
C ILE A 41 4.16 -1.46 3.51
N PHE A 42 4.34 -0.14 3.51
CA PHE A 42 4.00 0.69 4.66
C PHE A 42 3.56 2.07 4.22
N ASN A 43 2.93 2.83 5.13
CA ASN A 43 2.44 4.19 4.88
C ASN A 43 1.57 4.29 3.62
N PHE A 44 0.68 3.31 3.44
CA PHE A 44 -0.26 3.32 2.33
C PHE A 44 -1.50 4.10 2.72
N GLU A 45 -1.80 5.15 1.95
CA GLU A 45 -3.00 5.95 2.18
C GLU A 45 -3.60 6.43 0.87
N ILE A 46 -4.91 6.59 0.87
CA ILE A 46 -5.66 7.21 -0.22
C ILE A 46 -6.36 8.44 0.36
N ALA A 47 -6.26 9.57 -0.32
CA ALA A 47 -6.91 10.80 0.11
C ALA A 47 -8.44 10.57 0.23
N PRO A 48 -9.10 11.15 1.23
CA PRO A 48 -10.52 10.86 1.48
C PRO A 48 -11.43 11.03 0.27
N GLU A 49 -11.22 12.07 -0.55
CA GLU A 49 -12.06 12.31 -1.71
C GLU A 49 -11.87 11.29 -2.83
N PHE A 50 -10.82 10.47 -2.76
CA PHE A 50 -10.54 9.44 -3.76
C PHE A 50 -10.78 8.01 -3.23
N ARG A 51 -11.32 7.87 -2.03
CA ARG A 51 -11.61 6.53 -1.46
C ARG A 51 -12.85 5.91 -2.10
N ASN A 52 -12.90 4.58 -2.08
CA ASN A 52 -14.03 3.79 -2.58
C ASN A 52 -14.27 3.96 -4.08
N LYS A 53 -13.22 4.29 -4.83
CA LYS A 53 -13.30 4.51 -6.29
C LYS A 53 -12.35 3.60 -7.07
N GLY A 54 -11.73 2.63 -6.40
CA GLY A 54 -10.84 1.67 -7.07
C GLY A 54 -9.38 2.10 -7.17
N TYR A 55 -9.00 3.27 -6.67
CA TYR A 55 -7.61 3.72 -6.76
C TYR A 55 -6.66 2.85 -5.96
N GLY A 56 -7.06 2.42 -4.75
CA GLY A 56 -6.22 1.54 -3.95
C GLY A 56 -5.90 0.24 -4.65
N THR A 57 -6.90 -0.37 -5.28
CA THR A 57 -6.71 -1.59 -6.06
C THR A 57 -5.76 -1.36 -7.23
N GLN A 58 -5.96 -0.27 -7.95
CA GLN A 58 -5.12 0.07 -9.10
C GLN A 58 -3.65 0.26 -8.68
N ILE A 59 -3.42 0.97 -7.58
CA ILE A 59 -2.07 1.22 -7.07
C ILE A 59 -1.41 -0.09 -6.64
N LEU A 60 -2.10 -0.90 -5.82
CA LEU A 60 -1.53 -2.16 -5.33
C LEU A 60 -1.23 -3.12 -6.46
N ASN A 61 -2.09 -3.19 -7.47
CA ASN A 61 -1.88 -4.10 -8.60
C ASN A 61 -0.75 -3.64 -9.53
N SER A 62 -0.37 -2.37 -9.48
CA SER A 62 0.72 -1.86 -10.32
C SER A 62 2.10 -2.01 -9.69
N LEU A 63 2.18 -2.44 -8.43
CA LEU A 63 3.42 -2.52 -7.68
C LEU A 63 3.68 -3.95 -7.21
N ASN A 64 4.92 -4.22 -6.82
CA ASN A 64 5.36 -5.54 -6.39
C ASN A 64 5.47 -5.69 -4.87
N GLY A 65 4.68 -4.94 -4.12
CA GLY A 65 4.61 -5.11 -2.68
C GLY A 65 4.07 -6.49 -2.32
N LYS A 66 4.71 -7.18 -1.38
CA LYS A 66 4.39 -8.58 -1.10
C LYS A 66 3.93 -8.85 0.33
N GLU A 67 4.17 -7.93 1.24
CA GLU A 67 3.87 -8.15 2.65
C GLU A 67 3.49 -6.84 3.32
N LEU A 68 2.59 -6.92 4.29
CA LEU A 68 2.19 -5.75 5.06
C LEU A 68 1.67 -6.18 6.43
N PHE A 69 1.62 -5.21 7.35
CA PHE A 69 0.87 -5.33 8.60
C PHE A 69 -0.34 -4.41 8.52
N VAL A 70 -1.46 -4.89 9.03
CA VAL A 70 -2.68 -4.10 9.08
C VAL A 70 -3.35 -4.30 10.44
N GLN A 71 -3.94 -3.25 10.96
CA GLN A 71 -4.63 -3.32 12.25
C GLN A 71 -5.91 -4.15 12.10
N LYS A 72 -6.21 -4.99 13.11
CA LYS A 72 -7.46 -5.76 13.13
C LYS A 72 -8.65 -4.82 13.04
N GLY A 73 -9.65 -5.22 12.25
CA GLY A 73 -10.86 -4.42 12.07
C GLY A 73 -10.73 -3.30 11.04
N ASN A 74 -9.55 -3.10 10.50
CA ASN A 74 -9.37 -2.07 9.46
C ASN A 74 -10.07 -2.51 8.18
N ARG A 75 -10.85 -1.61 7.59
CA ARG A 75 -11.59 -1.89 6.35
C ARG A 75 -10.67 -2.21 5.17
N ALA A 76 -9.42 -1.74 5.22
CA ALA A 76 -8.45 -2.01 4.15
C ALA A 76 -8.13 -3.50 4.01
N ILE A 77 -8.42 -4.33 5.01
CA ILE A 77 -8.21 -5.77 4.93
C ILE A 77 -8.94 -6.35 3.71
N ASN A 78 -10.16 -5.89 3.45
CA ASN A 78 -10.93 -6.37 2.29
C ASN A 78 -10.25 -5.99 0.97
N LEU A 79 -9.70 -4.78 0.90
CA LEU A 79 -8.94 -4.33 -0.25
C LEU A 79 -7.73 -5.23 -0.49
N TYR A 80 -6.97 -5.51 0.57
CA TYR A 80 -5.78 -6.35 0.45
C TYR A 80 -6.14 -7.76 0.00
N LYS A 81 -7.21 -8.34 0.53
CA LYS A 81 -7.67 -9.67 0.10
C LYS A 81 -8.03 -9.69 -1.38
N ARG A 82 -8.72 -8.66 -1.86
CA ARG A 82 -9.06 -8.56 -3.29
C ARG A 82 -7.83 -8.46 -4.19
N CYS A 83 -6.72 -7.95 -3.65
CA CYS A 83 -5.47 -7.81 -4.39
C CYS A 83 -4.54 -9.02 -4.23
N GLY A 84 -5.01 -10.10 -3.62
CA GLY A 84 -4.25 -11.33 -3.53
C GLY A 84 -3.48 -11.53 -2.24
N PHE A 85 -3.67 -10.67 -1.25
CA PHE A 85 -3.02 -10.82 0.05
C PHE A 85 -3.84 -11.77 0.93
N GLN A 86 -3.13 -12.62 1.68
CA GLN A 86 -3.73 -13.54 2.63
C GLN A 86 -3.19 -13.29 4.02
N GLU A 87 -4.02 -13.54 5.02
CA GLU A 87 -3.58 -13.45 6.41
C GLU A 87 -2.68 -14.63 6.73
N VAL A 88 -1.47 -14.35 7.20
CA VAL A 88 -0.50 -15.39 7.52
C VAL A 88 -0.17 -15.45 9.01
N GLU A 89 -0.43 -14.39 9.75
CA GLU A 89 -0.14 -14.34 11.17
C GLU A 89 -0.99 -13.29 11.83
N GLU A 90 -1.40 -13.53 13.04
CA GLU A 90 -2.13 -12.57 13.86
C GLU A 90 -1.39 -12.42 15.17
N LYS A 91 -1.07 -11.19 15.56
CA LYS A 91 -0.32 -10.92 16.78
C LYS A 91 -0.80 -9.60 17.37
N ASP A 92 -1.19 -9.63 18.64
CA ASP A 92 -1.71 -8.46 19.33
C ASP A 92 -2.88 -7.86 18.55
N ASN A 93 -2.79 -6.62 18.10
CA ASN A 93 -3.84 -5.94 17.35
C ASN A 93 -3.57 -5.89 15.85
N PHE A 94 -2.56 -6.64 15.38
CA PHE A 94 -2.14 -6.58 13.98
C PHE A 94 -2.25 -7.93 13.30
N ILE A 95 -2.49 -7.86 11.99
CA ILE A 95 -2.49 -9.02 11.11
C ILE A 95 -1.39 -8.81 10.09
N ARG A 96 -0.53 -9.82 9.93
CA ARG A 96 0.45 -9.83 8.86
C ARG A 96 -0.18 -10.48 7.64
N MET A 97 -0.10 -9.80 6.50
CA MET A 97 -0.65 -10.31 5.25
C MET A 97 0.45 -10.44 4.22
N ARG A 98 0.35 -11.45 3.40
CA ARG A 98 1.33 -11.73 2.34
C ARG A 98 0.61 -12.04 1.04
N LYS A 99 1.16 -11.51 -0.04
CA LYS A 99 0.66 -11.80 -1.37
C LYS A 99 1.23 -13.13 -1.86
N THR A 100 0.37 -13.98 -2.35
CA THR A 100 0.78 -15.28 -2.89
C THR A 100 0.99 -15.23 -4.39
#